data_c85a03eaf783264a2c075bd6334b666e
#
_entry.id   c85a03eaf783264a2c075bd6334b666e
#
_cell.length_a   1.000
_cell.length_b   1.000
_cell.length_c   1.000
_cell.angle_alpha   90.00
_cell.angle_beta   90.00
_cell.angle_gamma   90.00
#
_symmetry.space_group_name_H-M   'P 1'
#
loop_
_entity.id
_entity.type
_entity.pdbx_description
1 polymer ?
#
loop_
_entity_poly.entity_id
_entity_poly.type
_entity_poly.pdbx_seq_one_letter_code
_entity_poly.pdbx_strand_id
1 'polypeptide(L)'
;QDTDKQEEKQKRISEQQKLLLKGGTKAFLQVSKALIQLFFGLLPVLFFGAFFSFLFIVIITQNQSASSEYDGACYLAAKYESGGNPDQTGGDGGNACGEFQFDNRYELGPFVRWCHEKDSLTYAAFEPYIGMTTQLKDNTSFYAAWHSICAANKVAFEAAQCEYVYTQTLQPLLTSLTQHYGFDFNNASDALKGCVLSFGNRDGKYVQSLTRYFDGTTASSTDKEIIERAYDAMIARRPSISRWSYEKADCLAQLAGTLDIYAPSENGAGGIDWSWKKSNQTSASGNAAVQAALNAVGSGYSQTRRDDPGWYDCSSLVYRSYAAAGITYLNGKCAAEQAQYLVSHNMTVSYSELQPGDLIFYSYEVNGRYRNISHVAIYVGDGVMVHAANESRGVVKQALSQSNLSPQLYCRPQ
;
A
#
# COMPACT_ATOMS: atom_id res chain seq x y z
N GLN A 1 10.13 9.07 95.04
CA GLN A 1 8.98 8.23 94.46
C GLN A 1 8.31 8.84 93.19
N ASP A 2 8.37 10.18 92.99
CA ASP A 2 7.77 10.80 91.78
C ASP A 2 8.72 10.84 90.60
N THR A 3 10.01 10.87 90.77
CA THR A 3 11.04 10.84 89.73
C THR A 3 11.12 9.49 89.10
N ASP A 4 11.02 8.39 89.86
CA ASP A 4 11.04 7.00 89.29
C ASP A 4 9.83 6.68 88.39
N LYS A 5 8.67 7.22 88.76
CA LYS A 5 7.45 7.09 87.95
C LYS A 5 7.50 7.88 86.67
N GLN A 6 8.16 9.00 86.62
CA GLN A 6 8.35 9.78 85.41
C GLN A 6 9.34 9.13 84.46
N GLU A 7 10.44 8.56 84.95
CA GLU A 7 11.39 7.80 84.12
C GLU A 7 10.78 6.56 83.50
N GLU A 8 9.98 5.81 84.28
CA GLU A 8 9.31 4.61 83.78
C GLU A 8 8.27 4.95 82.70
N LYS A 9 7.55 6.07 82.87
CA LYS A 9 6.60 6.58 81.88
C LYS A 9 7.30 7.02 80.57
N GLN A 10 8.45 7.70 80.72
CA GLN A 10 9.26 8.12 79.58
C GLN A 10 9.83 6.93 78.78
N LYS A 11 10.26 5.90 79.50
CA LYS A 11 10.77 4.64 78.94
C LYS A 11 9.69 3.89 78.17
N ARG A 12 8.48 3.78 78.72
CA ARG A 12 7.32 3.14 78.03
C ARG A 12 6.92 3.93 76.74
N ILE A 13 6.92 5.24 76.77
CA ILE A 13 6.63 6.07 75.59
C ILE A 13 7.71 5.87 74.52
N SER A 14 8.97 5.81 74.88
CA SER A 14 10.08 5.57 73.94
C SER A 14 10.04 4.15 73.30
N GLU A 15 9.64 3.15 74.11
CA GLU A 15 9.44 1.78 73.57
C GLU A 15 8.23 1.66 72.64
N GLN A 16 7.13 2.35 72.99
CA GLN A 16 5.96 2.41 72.09
C GLN A 16 6.28 3.15 70.76
N GLN A 17 7.04 4.22 70.78
CA GLN A 17 7.51 4.94 69.60
C GLN A 17 8.43 4.08 68.71
N LYS A 18 9.34 3.30 69.36
CA LYS A 18 10.20 2.36 68.64
C LYS A 18 9.42 1.21 67.99
N LEU A 19 8.33 0.75 68.65
CA LEU A 19 7.45 -0.29 68.08
C LEU A 19 6.63 0.24 66.87
N LEU A 20 6.12 1.47 66.97
CA LEU A 20 5.39 2.13 65.90
C LEU A 20 6.28 2.44 64.68
N LEU A 21 7.53 2.90 64.89
CA LEU A 21 8.51 3.07 63.86
C LEU A 21 8.90 1.74 63.17
N LYS A 22 9.09 0.66 63.92
CA LYS A 22 9.36 -0.69 63.36
C LYS A 22 8.16 -1.26 62.61
N GLY A 23 6.95 -1.02 63.04
CA GLY A 23 5.72 -1.42 62.36
C GLY A 23 5.52 -0.63 61.07
N GLY A 24 5.72 0.71 61.10
CA GLY A 24 5.62 1.58 59.96
C GLY A 24 6.63 1.23 58.83
N THR A 25 7.89 0.96 59.24
CA THR A 25 8.93 0.57 58.24
C THR A 25 8.66 -0.82 57.63
N LYS A 26 8.13 -1.79 58.40
CA LYS A 26 7.73 -3.09 57.84
C LYS A 26 6.55 -2.97 56.88
N ALA A 27 5.54 -2.16 57.23
CA ALA A 27 4.38 -1.93 56.37
C ALA A 27 4.79 -1.17 55.08
N PHE A 28 5.65 -0.14 55.22
CA PHE A 28 6.20 0.59 54.05
C PHE A 28 7.02 -0.33 53.12
N LEU A 29 7.85 -1.23 53.69
CA LEU A 29 8.63 -2.18 52.91
C LEU A 29 7.75 -3.24 52.22
N GLN A 30 6.63 -3.65 52.85
CA GLN A 30 5.67 -4.57 52.20
C GLN A 30 4.89 -3.88 51.07
N VAL A 31 4.44 -2.67 51.25
CA VAL A 31 3.74 -1.88 50.22
C VAL A 31 4.68 -1.57 49.04
N SER A 32 5.94 -1.19 49.32
CA SER A 32 6.91 -0.96 48.25
C SER A 32 7.26 -2.24 47.47
N LYS A 33 7.39 -3.40 48.13
CA LYS A 33 7.57 -4.69 47.47
C LYS A 33 6.37 -5.08 46.60
N ALA A 34 5.16 -4.89 47.11
CA ALA A 34 3.93 -5.14 46.34
C ALA A 34 3.81 -4.22 45.11
N LEU A 35 4.14 -2.94 45.24
CA LEU A 35 4.17 -1.98 44.12
C LEU A 35 5.24 -2.34 43.09
N ILE A 36 6.43 -2.76 43.54
CA ILE A 36 7.50 -3.22 42.64
C ILE A 36 7.09 -4.51 41.91
N GLN A 37 6.47 -5.47 42.62
CA GLN A 37 5.97 -6.68 41.97
C GLN A 37 4.83 -6.39 40.99
N LEU A 38 3.93 -5.45 41.30
CA LEU A 38 2.88 -5.02 40.38
C LEU A 38 3.46 -4.31 39.14
N PHE A 39 4.47 -3.48 39.35
CA PHE A 39 5.14 -2.75 38.25
C PHE A 39 5.90 -3.71 37.33
N PHE A 40 6.69 -4.64 37.88
CA PHE A 40 7.41 -5.63 37.08
C PHE A 40 6.50 -6.75 36.54
N GLY A 41 5.35 -7.02 37.15
CA GLY A 41 4.35 -7.95 36.65
C GLY A 41 3.52 -7.37 35.50
N LEU A 42 3.26 -6.06 35.49
CA LEU A 42 2.52 -5.36 34.43
C LEU A 42 3.42 -4.91 33.27
N LEU A 43 4.71 -4.71 33.50
CA LEU A 43 5.66 -4.25 32.49
C LEU A 43 5.71 -5.20 31.27
N PRO A 44 5.79 -6.53 31.42
CA PRO A 44 5.73 -7.43 30.28
C PRO A 44 4.41 -7.36 29.52
N VAL A 45 3.27 -7.25 30.24
CA VAL A 45 1.94 -7.15 29.61
C VAL A 45 1.79 -5.84 28.84
N LEU A 46 2.30 -4.73 29.37
CA LEU A 46 2.31 -3.44 28.68
C LEU A 46 3.29 -3.43 27.51
N PHE A 47 4.47 -4.05 27.64
CA PHE A 47 5.43 -4.21 26.55
C PHE A 47 4.89 -5.17 25.48
N PHE A 48 4.29 -6.30 25.83
CA PHE A 48 3.64 -7.21 24.87
C PHE A 48 2.44 -6.52 24.22
N GLY A 49 1.60 -5.82 24.97
CA GLY A 49 0.47 -5.06 24.42
C GLY A 49 0.91 -3.95 23.46
N ALA A 50 1.93 -3.16 23.82
CA ALA A 50 2.50 -2.13 22.97
C ALA A 50 3.24 -2.72 21.75
N PHE A 51 3.95 -3.84 21.92
CA PHE A 51 4.62 -4.55 20.84
C PHE A 51 3.61 -5.18 19.86
N PHE A 52 2.55 -5.83 20.37
CA PHE A 52 1.47 -6.34 19.51
C PHE A 52 0.68 -5.20 18.86
N SER A 53 0.44 -4.09 19.56
CA SER A 53 -0.21 -2.91 18.94
C SER A 53 0.70 -2.27 17.90
N PHE A 54 2.01 -2.19 18.14
CA PHE A 54 2.98 -1.68 17.17
C PHE A 54 3.14 -2.65 15.99
N LEU A 55 3.20 -3.97 16.24
CA LEU A 55 3.21 -5.00 15.19
C LEU A 55 1.90 -4.98 14.38
N PHE A 56 0.76 -4.77 15.04
CA PHE A 56 -0.54 -4.64 14.38
C PHE A 56 -0.64 -3.34 13.56
N ILE A 57 -0.08 -2.24 14.06
CA ILE A 57 0.03 -0.97 13.33
C ILE A 57 0.97 -1.13 12.14
N VAL A 58 2.11 -1.80 12.30
CA VAL A 58 3.06 -2.07 11.20
C VAL A 58 2.43 -3.01 10.16
N ILE A 59 1.68 -4.04 10.57
CA ILE A 59 0.95 -4.92 9.64
C ILE A 59 -0.18 -4.15 8.92
N ILE A 60 -0.84 -3.20 9.60
CA ILE A 60 -1.91 -2.38 8.99
C ILE A 60 -1.35 -1.32 8.03
N THR A 61 -0.17 -0.75 8.30
CA THR A 61 0.43 0.25 7.40
C THR A 61 0.99 -0.34 6.10
N GLN A 62 1.04 -1.68 5.98
CA GLN A 62 1.56 -2.36 4.79
C GLN A 62 0.51 -2.85 3.80
N ASN A 63 -0.78 -2.69 4.08
CA ASN A 63 -1.82 -2.89 3.07
C ASN A 63 -2.02 -1.61 2.24
N GLN A 64 -0.96 -1.09 1.64
CA GLN A 64 -1.08 -0.03 0.64
C GLN A 64 -1.65 -0.61 -0.65
N SER A 65 -2.46 0.19 -1.34
CA SER A 65 -3.19 -0.14 -2.55
C SER A 65 -2.37 -0.98 -3.54
N ALA A 66 -2.96 -2.06 -3.98
CA ALA A 66 -2.34 -3.12 -4.74
C ALA A 66 -1.99 -2.80 -6.19
N SER A 67 -2.36 -1.65 -6.72
CA SER A 67 -1.87 -1.18 -8.00
C SER A 67 -0.67 -0.27 -7.77
N SER A 68 0.49 -0.71 -8.20
CA SER A 68 1.65 0.15 -8.29
C SER A 68 1.41 1.23 -9.36
N GLU A 69 1.76 2.47 -9.07
CA GLU A 69 1.80 3.53 -10.10
C GLU A 69 2.72 3.17 -11.29
N TYR A 70 3.50 2.08 -11.14
CA TYR A 70 4.45 1.57 -12.13
C TYR A 70 3.90 0.42 -12.98
N ASP A 71 2.71 -0.11 -12.66
CA ASP A 71 2.15 -1.30 -13.33
C ASP A 71 2.09 -1.14 -14.84
N GLY A 72 1.66 0.01 -15.34
CA GLY A 72 1.59 0.28 -16.76
C GLY A 72 2.94 0.15 -17.46
N ALA A 73 3.99 0.73 -16.88
CA ALA A 73 5.35 0.67 -17.42
C ALA A 73 6.01 -0.71 -17.24
N CYS A 74 5.57 -1.48 -16.24
CA CYS A 74 6.12 -2.80 -15.94
C CYS A 74 5.44 -3.94 -16.69
N TYR A 75 4.21 -3.74 -17.18
CA TYR A 75 3.34 -4.77 -17.74
C TYR A 75 3.99 -5.65 -18.82
N LEU A 76 4.61 -5.03 -19.83
CA LEU A 76 5.20 -5.79 -20.94
C LEU A 76 6.34 -6.69 -20.47
N ALA A 77 7.24 -6.16 -19.63
CA ALA A 77 8.33 -6.94 -19.08
C ALA A 77 7.82 -8.10 -18.21
N ALA A 78 6.88 -7.84 -17.30
CA ALA A 78 6.27 -8.87 -16.46
C ALA A 78 5.60 -9.98 -17.29
N LYS A 79 4.79 -9.58 -18.27
CA LYS A 79 4.08 -10.52 -19.15
C LYS A 79 5.02 -11.45 -19.89
N TYR A 80 6.06 -10.92 -20.48
CA TYR A 80 6.91 -11.67 -21.38
C TYR A 80 8.14 -12.32 -20.73
N GLU A 81 8.45 -12.03 -19.46
CA GLU A 81 9.49 -12.71 -18.69
C GLU A 81 8.95 -13.88 -17.85
N SER A 82 7.84 -13.72 -17.15
CA SER A 82 7.33 -14.74 -16.22
C SER A 82 5.83 -15.03 -16.34
N GLY A 83 5.11 -14.33 -17.24
CA GLY A 83 3.65 -14.35 -17.25
C GLY A 83 3.03 -13.64 -16.04
N GLY A 84 3.73 -12.68 -15.43
CA GLY A 84 3.25 -11.90 -14.29
C GLY A 84 3.24 -12.70 -12.98
N ASN A 85 4.17 -13.63 -12.80
CA ASN A 85 4.26 -14.44 -11.59
C ASN A 85 5.34 -13.93 -10.62
N PRO A 86 4.98 -13.16 -9.56
CA PRO A 86 5.96 -12.66 -8.60
C PRO A 86 6.55 -13.76 -7.72
N ASP A 87 5.95 -14.94 -7.68
CA ASP A 87 6.40 -16.10 -6.86
C ASP A 87 7.32 -17.05 -7.62
N GLN A 88 7.69 -16.73 -8.86
CA GLN A 88 8.55 -17.61 -9.65
C GLN A 88 9.95 -17.70 -9.08
N THR A 89 10.48 -18.92 -8.97
CA THR A 89 11.88 -19.21 -8.61
C THR A 89 12.49 -20.22 -9.55
N GLY A 90 13.82 -20.25 -9.64
CA GLY A 90 14.55 -21.24 -10.44
C GLY A 90 14.47 -21.03 -11.96
N GLY A 91 14.05 -19.86 -12.43
CA GLY A 91 14.11 -19.51 -13.85
C GLY A 91 15.54 -19.44 -14.38
N ASP A 92 15.72 -19.44 -15.71
CA ASP A 92 17.04 -19.44 -16.38
C ASP A 92 18.02 -20.47 -15.79
N GLY A 93 17.57 -21.72 -15.65
CA GLY A 93 18.40 -22.80 -15.12
C GLY A 93 18.86 -22.57 -13.66
N GLY A 94 17.97 -22.04 -12.82
CA GLY A 94 18.22 -21.77 -11.40
C GLY A 94 18.75 -20.36 -11.10
N ASN A 95 18.94 -19.53 -12.13
CA ASN A 95 19.56 -18.21 -11.96
C ASN A 95 18.57 -17.10 -11.66
N ALA A 96 17.28 -17.24 -11.95
CA ALA A 96 16.34 -16.15 -11.94
C ALA A 96 15.15 -16.37 -11.00
N CYS A 97 14.69 -15.29 -10.39
CA CYS A 97 13.51 -15.28 -9.52
C CYS A 97 12.61 -14.07 -9.82
N GLY A 98 11.34 -14.21 -9.45
CA GLY A 98 10.37 -13.13 -9.50
C GLY A 98 9.81 -12.86 -10.88
N GLU A 99 8.92 -11.90 -10.90
CA GLU A 99 8.14 -11.50 -12.06
C GLU A 99 9.01 -11.00 -13.22
N PHE A 100 10.10 -10.31 -12.89
CA PHE A 100 11.04 -9.74 -13.86
C PHE A 100 12.28 -10.62 -14.10
N GLN A 101 12.29 -11.85 -13.57
CA GLN A 101 13.40 -12.80 -13.71
C GLN A 101 14.75 -12.19 -13.26
N PHE A 102 14.76 -11.63 -12.03
CA PHE A 102 15.99 -11.10 -11.44
C PHE A 102 17.10 -12.14 -11.43
N ASP A 103 18.18 -11.85 -12.13
CA ASP A 103 19.31 -12.76 -12.29
C ASP A 103 20.24 -12.69 -11.07
N ASN A 104 20.57 -13.86 -10.50
CA ASN A 104 21.43 -13.94 -9.32
C ASN A 104 22.85 -13.43 -9.58
N ARG A 105 23.29 -13.40 -10.84
CA ARG A 105 24.60 -12.86 -11.23
C ARG A 105 24.67 -11.36 -11.13
N TYR A 106 23.53 -10.64 -11.15
CA TYR A 106 23.47 -9.19 -11.29
C TYR A 106 22.49 -8.51 -10.33
N GLU A 107 21.23 -8.88 -10.34
CA GLU A 107 20.14 -8.09 -9.78
C GLU A 107 19.45 -8.70 -8.57
N LEU A 108 19.43 -10.03 -8.47
CA LEU A 108 18.70 -10.72 -7.41
C LEU A 108 19.22 -10.36 -6.02
N GLY A 109 20.55 -10.36 -5.82
CA GLY A 109 21.15 -9.96 -4.56
C GLY A 109 20.89 -8.50 -4.18
N PRO A 110 21.08 -7.53 -5.09
CA PRO A 110 20.66 -6.14 -4.89
C PRO A 110 19.17 -5.98 -4.56
N PHE A 111 18.27 -6.69 -5.25
CA PHE A 111 16.84 -6.67 -4.95
C PHE A 111 16.53 -7.17 -3.53
N VAL A 112 17.09 -8.30 -3.13
CA VAL A 112 16.94 -8.87 -1.79
C VAL A 112 17.36 -7.86 -0.71
N ARG A 113 18.51 -7.21 -0.91
CA ARG A 113 18.99 -6.15 0.00
C ARG A 113 18.04 -4.96 0.02
N TRP A 114 17.63 -4.48 -1.13
CA TRP A 114 16.73 -3.33 -1.25
C TRP A 114 15.38 -3.58 -0.54
N CYS A 115 14.79 -4.76 -0.70
CA CYS A 115 13.58 -5.14 0.02
C CYS A 115 13.77 -5.06 1.54
N HIS A 116 14.86 -5.64 2.05
CA HIS A 116 15.13 -5.64 3.49
C HIS A 116 15.44 -4.23 4.02
N GLU A 117 16.19 -3.42 3.28
CA GLU A 117 16.46 -2.02 3.65
C GLU A 117 15.18 -1.16 3.65
N LYS A 118 14.25 -1.44 2.72
CA LYS A 118 12.97 -0.75 2.63
C LYS A 118 12.04 -1.10 3.81
N ASP A 119 11.96 -2.38 4.16
CA ASP A 119 11.14 -2.87 5.26
C ASP A 119 11.70 -4.17 5.83
N SER A 120 12.56 -4.05 6.83
CA SER A 120 13.24 -5.18 7.44
C SER A 120 12.30 -6.15 8.17
N LEU A 121 11.10 -5.72 8.55
CA LEU A 121 10.13 -6.60 9.22
C LEU A 121 9.39 -7.47 8.20
N THR A 122 8.86 -6.87 7.14
CA THR A 122 8.17 -7.59 6.08
C THR A 122 9.10 -8.56 5.35
N TYR A 123 10.33 -8.12 5.10
CA TYR A 123 11.32 -8.91 4.37
C TYR A 123 12.38 -9.57 5.28
N ALA A 124 12.04 -9.81 6.56
CA ALA A 124 12.95 -10.45 7.53
C ALA A 124 13.48 -11.81 7.05
N ALA A 125 12.68 -12.57 6.28
CA ALA A 125 13.10 -13.84 5.70
C ALA A 125 14.26 -13.70 4.69
N PHE A 126 14.54 -12.50 4.20
CA PHE A 126 15.67 -12.23 3.32
C PHE A 126 16.98 -11.92 4.06
N GLU A 127 16.94 -11.63 5.38
CA GLU A 127 18.12 -11.26 6.17
C GLU A 127 19.31 -12.21 6.01
N PRO A 128 19.15 -13.57 6.03
CA PRO A 128 20.26 -14.50 5.88
C PRO A 128 20.95 -14.46 4.50
N TYR A 129 20.29 -13.86 3.51
CA TYR A 129 20.73 -13.86 2.10
C TYR A 129 21.29 -12.51 1.64
N ILE A 130 21.31 -11.51 2.53
CA ILE A 130 21.85 -10.18 2.23
C ILE A 130 23.35 -10.29 1.93
N GLY A 131 23.75 -9.75 0.78
CA GLY A 131 25.13 -9.80 0.31
C GLY A 131 25.51 -11.07 -0.45
N MET A 132 24.62 -12.08 -0.51
CA MET A 132 24.78 -13.20 -1.41
C MET A 132 24.51 -12.79 -2.86
N THR A 133 25.18 -13.44 -3.78
CA THR A 133 25.00 -13.28 -5.22
C THR A 133 24.82 -14.66 -5.85
N THR A 134 25.86 -15.23 -6.46
CA THR A 134 25.80 -16.55 -7.11
C THR A 134 25.39 -17.70 -6.20
N GLN A 135 25.47 -17.54 -4.88
CA GLN A 135 25.02 -18.52 -3.88
C GLN A 135 23.47 -18.60 -3.79
N LEU A 136 22.73 -17.70 -4.42
CA LEU A 136 21.25 -17.75 -4.50
C LEU A 136 20.77 -18.72 -5.57
N LYS A 137 21.65 -19.11 -6.49
CA LYS A 137 21.34 -20.10 -7.54
C LYS A 137 21.00 -21.46 -6.91
N ASP A 138 19.86 -22.05 -7.34
CA ASP A 138 19.38 -23.35 -6.86
C ASP A 138 19.33 -23.48 -5.32
N ASN A 139 19.24 -22.34 -4.60
CA ASN A 139 19.23 -22.31 -3.16
C ASN A 139 17.80 -22.53 -2.65
N THR A 140 17.50 -23.77 -2.25
CA THR A 140 16.15 -24.16 -1.80
C THR A 140 15.68 -23.42 -0.56
N SER A 141 16.59 -23.06 0.36
CA SER A 141 16.26 -22.27 1.55
C SER A 141 15.92 -20.82 1.18
N PHE A 142 16.63 -20.24 0.22
CA PHE A 142 16.30 -18.93 -0.32
C PHE A 142 14.94 -18.95 -1.06
N TYR A 143 14.67 -19.98 -1.85
CA TYR A 143 13.38 -20.12 -2.54
C TYR A 143 12.23 -20.28 -1.53
N ALA A 144 12.43 -21.01 -0.43
CA ALA A 144 11.43 -21.09 0.63
C ALA A 144 11.17 -19.73 1.30
N ALA A 145 12.21 -18.92 1.52
CA ALA A 145 12.06 -17.55 2.03
C ALA A 145 11.29 -16.66 1.04
N TRP A 146 11.60 -16.74 -0.26
CA TRP A 146 10.89 -16.04 -1.33
C TRP A 146 9.39 -16.38 -1.34
N HIS A 147 9.06 -17.67 -1.38
CA HIS A 147 7.68 -18.15 -1.35
C HIS A 147 6.94 -17.73 -0.09
N SER A 148 7.61 -17.73 1.07
CA SER A 148 6.98 -17.30 2.32
C SER A 148 6.60 -15.82 2.32
N ILE A 149 7.44 -14.96 1.77
CA ILE A 149 7.15 -13.52 1.61
C ILE A 149 5.98 -13.32 0.63
N CYS A 150 6.03 -13.99 -0.51
CA CYS A 150 4.93 -13.92 -1.48
C CYS A 150 3.61 -14.42 -0.91
N ALA A 151 3.62 -15.55 -0.20
CA ALA A 151 2.42 -16.12 0.43
C ALA A 151 1.85 -15.21 1.53
N ALA A 152 2.70 -14.48 2.25
CA ALA A 152 2.26 -13.55 3.29
C ALA A 152 1.51 -12.34 2.69
N ASN A 153 2.00 -11.78 1.58
CA ASN A 153 1.34 -10.69 0.88
C ASN A 153 1.83 -10.60 -0.58
N LYS A 154 1.19 -11.37 -1.46
CA LYS A 154 1.52 -11.42 -2.90
C LYS A 154 1.50 -10.06 -3.56
N VAL A 155 0.51 -9.25 -3.19
CA VAL A 155 0.28 -7.92 -3.76
C VAL A 155 1.41 -6.96 -3.43
N ALA A 156 1.76 -6.85 -2.15
CA ALA A 156 2.84 -5.96 -1.72
C ALA A 156 4.19 -6.45 -2.25
N PHE A 157 4.41 -7.75 -2.37
CA PHE A 157 5.66 -8.30 -2.87
C PHE A 157 5.83 -8.08 -4.37
N GLU A 158 4.75 -8.20 -5.14
CA GLU A 158 4.76 -7.85 -6.55
C GLU A 158 4.97 -6.35 -6.76
N ALA A 159 4.24 -5.50 -6.02
CA ALA A 159 4.44 -4.05 -6.08
C ALA A 159 5.88 -3.64 -5.75
N ALA A 160 6.53 -4.33 -4.81
CA ALA A 160 7.95 -4.11 -4.50
C ALA A 160 8.87 -4.51 -5.67
N GLN A 161 8.54 -5.58 -6.39
CA GLN A 161 9.28 -5.98 -7.60
C GLN A 161 9.15 -4.93 -8.70
N CYS A 162 7.93 -4.45 -8.98
CA CYS A 162 7.65 -3.37 -9.92
C CYS A 162 8.40 -2.08 -9.55
N GLU A 163 8.29 -1.65 -8.29
CA GLU A 163 8.95 -0.43 -7.81
C GLU A 163 10.48 -0.51 -7.94
N TYR A 164 11.05 -1.65 -7.57
CA TYR A 164 12.49 -1.85 -7.70
C TYR A 164 12.93 -1.74 -9.17
N VAL A 165 12.27 -2.45 -10.07
CA VAL A 165 12.60 -2.43 -11.50
C VAL A 165 12.43 -1.03 -12.06
N TYR A 166 11.34 -0.35 -11.72
CA TYR A 166 11.09 1.01 -12.19
C TYR A 166 12.17 1.98 -11.69
N THR A 167 12.38 2.02 -10.39
CA THR A 167 13.24 3.05 -9.77
C THR A 167 14.74 2.77 -9.93
N GLN A 168 15.15 1.50 -9.84
CA GLN A 168 16.56 1.12 -9.88
C GLN A 168 17.09 0.80 -11.28
N THR A 169 16.18 0.49 -12.21
CA THR A 169 16.56 0.09 -13.56
C THR A 169 16.01 1.02 -14.63
N LEU A 170 14.69 1.15 -14.71
CA LEU A 170 14.04 1.86 -15.81
C LEU A 170 14.28 3.37 -15.78
N GLN A 171 14.03 4.01 -14.64
CA GLN A 171 14.14 5.46 -14.51
C GLN A 171 15.53 6.02 -14.84
N PRO A 172 16.66 5.43 -14.37
CA PRO A 172 18.00 5.83 -14.80
C PRO A 172 18.22 5.65 -16.30
N LEU A 173 17.66 4.60 -16.88
CA LEU A 173 17.76 4.31 -18.32
C LEU A 173 16.98 5.32 -19.15
N LEU A 174 15.75 5.65 -18.76
CA LEU A 174 14.93 6.69 -19.41
C LEU A 174 15.62 8.06 -19.39
N THR A 175 16.22 8.42 -18.25
CA THR A 175 17.00 9.66 -18.10
C THR A 175 18.18 9.67 -19.05
N SER A 176 18.91 8.56 -19.16
CA SER A 176 20.06 8.45 -20.06
C SER A 176 19.65 8.49 -21.55
N LEU A 177 18.52 7.87 -21.92
CA LEU A 177 17.96 7.94 -23.27
C LEU A 177 17.48 9.36 -23.60
N THR A 178 16.85 10.05 -22.63
CA THR A 178 16.44 11.45 -22.80
C THR A 178 17.64 12.35 -23.11
N GLN A 179 18.73 12.19 -22.38
CA GLN A 179 19.98 12.94 -22.62
C GLN A 179 20.59 12.62 -23.98
N HIS A 180 20.49 11.36 -24.43
CA HIS A 180 21.10 10.92 -25.68
C HIS A 180 20.34 11.38 -26.92
N TYR A 181 18.99 11.33 -26.89
CA TYR A 181 18.15 11.60 -28.06
C TYR A 181 17.45 12.96 -28.04
N GLY A 182 17.40 13.64 -26.90
CA GLY A 182 16.64 14.88 -26.73
C GLY A 182 15.11 14.70 -26.70
N PHE A 183 14.61 13.46 -26.82
CA PHE A 183 13.21 13.11 -26.59
C PHE A 183 13.01 12.86 -25.10
N ASP A 184 11.90 13.34 -24.52
CA ASP A 184 11.64 13.17 -23.09
C ASP A 184 11.06 11.80 -22.76
N PHE A 185 11.91 10.80 -22.65
CA PHE A 185 11.52 9.43 -22.25
C PHE A 185 10.98 9.36 -20.81
N ASN A 186 11.34 10.30 -19.94
CA ASN A 186 10.83 10.28 -18.55
C ASN A 186 9.32 10.59 -18.51
N ASN A 187 8.83 11.44 -19.40
CA ASN A 187 7.42 11.79 -19.52
C ASN A 187 6.69 11.02 -20.65
N ALA A 188 7.32 10.02 -21.24
CA ALA A 188 6.69 9.15 -22.23
C ALA A 188 5.54 8.34 -21.63
N SER A 189 4.69 7.78 -22.50
CA SER A 189 3.63 6.84 -22.09
C SER A 189 4.19 5.59 -21.39
N ASP A 190 3.38 4.94 -20.58
CA ASP A 190 3.74 3.67 -19.96
C ASP A 190 4.04 2.58 -21.00
N ALA A 191 3.39 2.62 -22.15
CA ALA A 191 3.67 1.72 -23.26
C ALA A 191 5.11 1.87 -23.77
N LEU A 192 5.59 3.12 -24.01
CA LEU A 192 6.98 3.35 -24.44
C LEU A 192 7.98 3.01 -23.32
N LYS A 193 7.67 3.37 -22.08
CA LYS A 193 8.49 2.97 -20.92
C LYS A 193 8.59 1.44 -20.80
N GLY A 194 7.49 0.73 -20.99
CA GLY A 194 7.46 -0.75 -21.00
C GLY A 194 8.28 -1.36 -22.14
N CYS A 195 8.23 -0.77 -23.33
CA CYS A 195 9.09 -1.14 -24.47
C CYS A 195 10.59 -0.99 -24.09
N VAL A 196 10.98 0.15 -23.50
CA VAL A 196 12.36 0.39 -23.05
C VAL A 196 12.79 -0.62 -22.01
N LEU A 197 11.93 -0.92 -21.02
CA LEU A 197 12.22 -1.90 -19.96
C LEU A 197 12.41 -3.30 -20.53
N SER A 198 11.51 -3.77 -21.38
CA SER A 198 11.59 -5.10 -22.01
C SER A 198 12.86 -5.27 -22.84
N PHE A 199 13.23 -4.24 -23.61
CA PHE A 199 14.46 -4.26 -24.40
C PHE A 199 15.71 -4.20 -23.50
N GLY A 200 15.67 -3.43 -22.42
CA GLY A 200 16.72 -3.35 -21.42
C GLY A 200 16.97 -4.69 -20.72
N ASN A 201 15.92 -5.38 -20.34
CA ASN A 201 16.01 -6.72 -19.76
C ASN A 201 16.64 -7.72 -20.73
N ARG A 202 16.37 -7.59 -22.01
CA ARG A 202 16.88 -8.51 -23.02
C ARG A 202 18.33 -8.25 -23.42
N ASP A 203 18.68 -7.00 -23.68
CA ASP A 203 19.95 -6.64 -24.35
C ASP A 203 20.88 -5.80 -23.48
N GLY A 204 20.50 -5.53 -22.25
CA GLY A 204 21.28 -4.78 -21.28
C GLY A 204 20.77 -3.35 -21.05
N LYS A 205 20.94 -2.89 -19.83
CA LYS A 205 20.35 -1.67 -19.26
C LYS A 205 21.24 -0.44 -19.47
N TYR A 206 21.84 -0.33 -20.65
CA TYR A 206 22.70 0.80 -21.03
C TYR A 206 22.24 1.39 -22.37
N VAL A 207 22.35 2.71 -22.50
CA VAL A 207 21.99 3.43 -23.73
C VAL A 207 22.65 2.79 -24.95
N GLN A 208 23.95 2.48 -24.88
CA GLN A 208 24.70 1.87 -25.97
C GLN A 208 24.15 0.53 -26.44
N SER A 209 23.54 -0.24 -25.55
CA SER A 209 22.89 -1.50 -25.90
C SER A 209 21.60 -1.29 -26.68
N LEU A 210 20.94 -0.17 -26.44
CA LEU A 210 19.60 0.13 -26.95
C LEU A 210 19.59 1.05 -28.17
N THR A 211 20.68 1.78 -28.47
CA THR A 211 20.76 2.68 -29.63
C THR A 211 20.34 2.00 -30.94
N ARG A 212 20.66 0.74 -31.12
CA ARG A 212 20.27 -0.06 -32.28
C ARG A 212 18.78 -0.21 -32.52
N TYR A 213 17.94 0.12 -31.51
CA TYR A 213 16.48 0.03 -31.56
C TYR A 213 15.84 1.40 -31.59
N PHE A 214 16.44 2.36 -30.90
CA PHE A 214 15.90 3.71 -30.76
C PHE A 214 16.58 4.74 -31.67
N ASP A 215 17.48 4.28 -32.56
CA ASP A 215 18.14 5.16 -33.53
C ASP A 215 17.13 5.88 -34.42
N GLY A 216 17.42 7.15 -34.76
CA GLY A 216 16.51 8.02 -35.49
C GLY A 216 15.41 8.65 -34.60
N THR A 217 15.42 8.43 -33.28
CA THR A 217 14.57 9.19 -32.34
C THR A 217 15.08 10.63 -32.24
N THR A 218 14.17 11.60 -32.28
CA THR A 218 14.45 13.03 -32.15
C THR A 218 13.49 13.66 -31.13
N ALA A 219 13.76 14.86 -30.70
CA ALA A 219 12.90 15.60 -29.77
C ALA A 219 11.44 15.78 -30.26
N SER A 220 11.20 15.67 -31.58
CA SER A 220 9.87 15.80 -32.21
C SER A 220 9.19 14.46 -32.51
N SER A 221 9.84 13.33 -32.19
CA SER A 221 9.24 12.01 -32.38
C SER A 221 8.03 11.81 -31.44
N THR A 222 7.08 11.00 -31.88
CA THR A 222 5.96 10.54 -31.05
C THR A 222 6.26 9.17 -30.43
N ASP A 223 5.64 8.86 -29.30
CA ASP A 223 5.75 7.54 -28.65
C ASP A 223 5.46 6.40 -29.63
N LYS A 224 4.41 6.57 -30.47
CA LYS A 224 4.02 5.58 -31.47
C LYS A 224 5.14 5.33 -32.49
N GLU A 225 5.72 6.37 -33.04
CA GLU A 225 6.81 6.26 -34.03
C GLU A 225 8.04 5.57 -33.43
N ILE A 226 8.34 5.88 -32.16
CA ILE A 226 9.46 5.26 -31.46
C ILE A 226 9.19 3.79 -31.22
N ILE A 227 8.00 3.42 -30.70
CA ILE A 227 7.59 2.05 -30.44
C ILE A 227 7.62 1.21 -31.73
N GLU A 228 6.98 1.69 -32.80
CA GLU A 228 6.92 0.98 -34.08
C GLU A 228 8.34 0.72 -34.60
N ARG A 229 9.20 1.73 -34.65
CA ARG A 229 10.58 1.61 -35.12
C ARG A 229 11.41 0.65 -34.25
N ALA A 230 11.29 0.76 -32.94
CA ALA A 230 12.06 -0.05 -32.00
C ALA A 230 11.72 -1.54 -32.17
N TYR A 231 10.43 -1.89 -32.21
CA TYR A 231 10.02 -3.26 -32.42
C TYR A 231 10.35 -3.77 -33.82
N ASP A 232 10.24 -2.96 -34.88
CA ASP A 232 10.65 -3.37 -36.23
C ASP A 232 12.14 -3.69 -36.29
N ALA A 233 12.98 -2.87 -35.64
CA ALA A 233 14.39 -3.16 -35.51
C ALA A 233 14.66 -4.43 -34.69
N MET A 234 13.92 -4.67 -33.61
CA MET A 234 14.02 -5.90 -32.81
C MET A 234 13.62 -7.15 -33.61
N ILE A 235 12.48 -7.10 -34.31
CA ILE A 235 11.96 -8.20 -35.14
C ILE A 235 12.93 -8.51 -36.28
N ALA A 236 13.44 -7.49 -36.97
CA ALA A 236 14.40 -7.66 -38.05
C ALA A 236 15.70 -8.35 -37.57
N ARG A 237 16.13 -8.09 -36.34
CA ARG A 237 17.33 -8.71 -35.76
C ARG A 237 17.07 -10.13 -35.26
N ARG A 238 15.83 -10.48 -34.93
CA ARG A 238 15.44 -11.78 -34.31
C ARG A 238 14.16 -12.34 -34.95
N PRO A 239 14.18 -12.60 -36.27
CA PRO A 239 12.97 -12.97 -37.02
C PRO A 239 12.40 -14.34 -36.61
N SER A 240 13.20 -15.18 -35.96
CA SER A 240 12.75 -16.50 -35.45
C SER A 240 12.04 -16.43 -34.11
N ILE A 241 11.98 -15.27 -33.46
CA ILE A 241 11.38 -15.09 -32.13
C ILE A 241 10.05 -14.35 -32.29
N SER A 242 8.95 -15.09 -32.34
CA SER A 242 7.59 -14.57 -32.53
C SER A 242 7.11 -13.66 -31.38
N ARG A 243 7.69 -13.78 -30.18
CA ARG A 243 7.40 -12.93 -29.01
C ARG A 243 7.34 -11.45 -29.39
N TRP A 244 8.30 -10.95 -30.15
CA TRP A 244 8.43 -9.52 -30.43
C TRP A 244 7.27 -8.94 -31.24
N SER A 245 6.65 -9.75 -32.11
CA SER A 245 5.45 -9.33 -32.85
C SER A 245 4.22 -9.22 -31.95
N TYR A 246 4.06 -10.17 -31.02
CA TYR A 246 2.98 -10.11 -30.04
C TYR A 246 3.18 -8.95 -29.05
N GLU A 247 4.41 -8.76 -28.56
CA GLU A 247 4.74 -7.69 -27.64
C GLU A 247 4.55 -6.31 -28.29
N LYS A 248 4.90 -6.16 -29.58
CA LYS A 248 4.60 -4.95 -30.35
C LYS A 248 3.10 -4.66 -30.38
N ALA A 249 2.29 -5.66 -30.66
CA ALA A 249 0.83 -5.53 -30.73
C ALA A 249 0.26 -5.10 -29.37
N ASP A 250 0.69 -5.71 -28.27
CA ASP A 250 0.28 -5.35 -26.91
C ASP A 250 0.73 -3.93 -26.54
N CYS A 251 1.96 -3.57 -26.86
CA CYS A 251 2.50 -2.24 -26.59
C CYS A 251 1.68 -1.14 -27.32
N LEU A 252 1.35 -1.35 -28.59
CA LEU A 252 0.52 -0.41 -29.35
C LEU A 252 -0.94 -0.39 -28.87
N ALA A 253 -1.48 -1.53 -28.43
CA ALA A 253 -2.82 -1.59 -27.85
C ALA A 253 -2.87 -0.87 -26.48
N GLN A 254 -1.79 -0.98 -25.67
CA GLN A 254 -1.64 -0.23 -24.43
C GLN A 254 -1.57 1.27 -24.71
N LEU A 255 -0.76 1.69 -25.68
CA LEU A 255 -0.65 3.10 -26.10
C LEU A 255 -1.99 3.67 -26.57
N ALA A 256 -2.79 2.86 -27.27
CA ALA A 256 -4.12 3.25 -27.75
C ALA A 256 -5.21 3.20 -26.67
N GLY A 257 -4.90 2.73 -25.45
CA GLY A 257 -5.86 2.56 -24.37
C GLY A 257 -6.90 1.46 -24.62
N THR A 258 -6.61 0.51 -25.54
CA THR A 258 -7.50 -0.62 -25.87
C THR A 258 -7.12 -1.92 -25.15
N LEU A 259 -5.98 -1.94 -24.46
CA LEU A 259 -5.50 -3.07 -23.68
C LEU A 259 -5.86 -2.86 -22.19
N ASP A 260 -6.65 -3.76 -21.64
CA ASP A 260 -6.82 -3.87 -20.18
C ASP A 260 -5.67 -4.74 -19.62
N ILE A 261 -4.65 -4.11 -19.04
CA ILE A 261 -3.47 -4.81 -18.48
C ILE A 261 -3.81 -5.74 -17.31
N TYR A 262 -5.03 -5.65 -16.76
CA TYR A 262 -5.51 -6.48 -15.67
C TYR A 262 -6.54 -7.52 -16.11
N ALA A 263 -6.88 -7.55 -17.39
CA ALA A 263 -7.74 -8.61 -17.93
C ALA A 263 -6.95 -9.94 -18.03
N PRO A 264 -7.57 -11.09 -17.70
CA PRO A 264 -6.96 -12.38 -17.96
C PRO A 264 -6.65 -12.51 -19.45
N SER A 265 -5.47 -13.01 -19.78
CA SER A 265 -5.11 -13.24 -21.18
C SER A 265 -5.94 -14.39 -21.77
N GLU A 266 -6.72 -14.13 -22.79
CA GLU A 266 -7.57 -15.14 -23.45
C GLU A 266 -6.78 -16.12 -24.33
N ASN A 267 -5.51 -15.84 -24.67
CA ASN A 267 -4.74 -16.66 -25.60
C ASN A 267 -3.46 -17.18 -24.96
N GLY A 268 -3.31 -18.49 -24.94
CA GLY A 268 -2.25 -19.27 -24.31
C GLY A 268 -0.80 -19.06 -24.81
N ALA A 269 -0.46 -17.91 -25.34
CA ALA A 269 0.91 -17.51 -25.66
C ALA A 269 1.38 -16.50 -24.59
N GLY A 270 1.76 -17.01 -23.40
CA GLY A 270 2.34 -16.20 -22.33
C GLY A 270 1.35 -15.17 -21.76
N GLY A 271 0.21 -15.62 -21.25
CA GLY A 271 -0.79 -14.72 -20.65
C GLY A 271 -0.37 -14.30 -19.25
N ILE A 272 -0.36 -12.99 -18.98
CA ILE A 272 -0.30 -12.47 -17.63
C ILE A 272 -1.68 -12.58 -17.00
N ASP A 273 -1.75 -13.03 -15.76
CA ASP A 273 -2.96 -12.96 -14.95
C ASP A 273 -2.76 -11.99 -13.79
N TRP A 274 -3.03 -10.74 -14.05
CA TRP A 274 -3.09 -9.69 -13.03
C TRP A 274 -4.53 -9.40 -12.59
N SER A 275 -5.49 -10.26 -12.92
CA SER A 275 -6.90 -10.09 -12.51
C SER A 275 -7.05 -9.97 -10.99
N TRP A 276 -6.16 -10.62 -10.23
CA TRP A 276 -6.08 -10.49 -8.77
C TRP A 276 -5.67 -9.08 -8.30
N LYS A 277 -4.98 -8.29 -9.13
CA LYS A 277 -4.71 -6.86 -8.87
C LYS A 277 -5.96 -6.01 -9.08
N LYS A 278 -6.82 -6.40 -10.03
CA LYS A 278 -8.05 -5.66 -10.34
C LYS A 278 -9.02 -5.62 -9.17
N SER A 279 -9.08 -6.69 -8.36
CA SER A 279 -9.92 -6.74 -7.16
C SER A 279 -9.47 -5.74 -6.09
N ASN A 280 -8.25 -5.25 -6.18
CA ASN A 280 -7.65 -4.31 -5.24
C ASN A 280 -7.41 -2.91 -5.87
N GLN A 281 -7.78 -2.70 -7.14
CA GLN A 281 -7.69 -1.38 -7.75
C GLN A 281 -8.77 -0.46 -7.20
N THR A 282 -8.36 0.61 -6.58
CA THR A 282 -9.20 1.79 -6.40
C THR A 282 -9.46 2.38 -7.79
N SER A 283 -10.72 2.65 -8.13
CA SER A 283 -11.03 3.38 -9.37
C SER A 283 -10.24 4.71 -9.40
N ALA A 284 -9.85 5.17 -10.57
CA ALA A 284 -9.19 6.49 -10.70
C ALA A 284 -10.01 7.58 -10.01
N SER A 285 -11.33 7.51 -10.11
CA SER A 285 -12.27 8.37 -9.40
C SER A 285 -12.20 8.19 -7.89
N GLY A 286 -12.07 6.94 -7.39
CA GLY A 286 -11.89 6.65 -5.96
C GLY A 286 -10.61 7.24 -5.41
N ASN A 287 -9.49 7.13 -6.12
CA ASN A 287 -8.21 7.73 -5.73
C ASN A 287 -8.28 9.26 -5.66
N ALA A 288 -8.86 9.90 -6.65
CA ALA A 288 -9.03 11.36 -6.65
C ALA A 288 -9.97 11.82 -5.52
N ALA A 289 -11.05 11.08 -5.25
CA ALA A 289 -11.96 11.36 -4.15
C ALA A 289 -11.29 11.19 -2.78
N VAL A 290 -10.44 10.16 -2.62
CA VAL A 290 -9.62 9.95 -1.41
C VAL A 290 -8.68 11.12 -1.17
N GLN A 291 -7.96 11.59 -2.20
CA GLN A 291 -7.07 12.74 -2.06
C GLN A 291 -7.83 14.00 -1.69
N ALA A 292 -8.98 14.25 -2.31
CA ALA A 292 -9.83 15.40 -1.98
C ALA A 292 -10.34 15.32 -0.52
N ALA A 293 -10.74 14.14 -0.05
CA ALA A 293 -11.16 13.92 1.33
C ALA A 293 -10.02 14.11 2.33
N LEU A 294 -8.82 13.59 2.03
CA LEU A 294 -7.63 13.77 2.87
C LEU A 294 -7.22 15.24 2.98
N ASN A 295 -7.30 15.99 1.88
CA ASN A 295 -7.04 17.43 1.85
C ASN A 295 -8.06 18.24 2.67
N ALA A 296 -9.26 17.70 2.90
CA ALA A 296 -10.29 18.34 3.72
C ALA A 296 -10.11 18.08 5.23
N VAL A 297 -9.21 17.18 5.65
CA VAL A 297 -8.97 16.89 7.08
C VAL A 297 -8.56 18.16 7.82
N GLY A 298 -9.16 18.40 8.99
CA GLY A 298 -8.98 19.60 9.78
C GLY A 298 -9.99 20.72 9.46
N SER A 299 -10.81 20.57 8.41
CA SER A 299 -11.91 21.49 8.10
C SER A 299 -13.03 21.39 9.13
N GLY A 300 -13.88 22.44 9.21
CA GLY A 300 -15.01 22.51 10.13
C GLY A 300 -16.18 21.62 9.71
N TYR A 301 -17.04 21.26 10.67
CA TYR A 301 -18.33 20.63 10.43
C TYR A 301 -19.46 21.65 10.52
N SER A 302 -20.36 21.64 9.55
CA SER A 302 -21.62 22.39 9.60
C SER A 302 -22.61 21.88 8.60
N GLN A 303 -23.87 21.64 9.00
CA GLN A 303 -24.94 21.29 8.08
C GLN A 303 -25.43 22.51 7.29
N THR A 304 -25.44 23.68 7.89
CA THR A 304 -25.91 24.92 7.24
C THR A 304 -24.89 25.53 6.29
N ARG A 305 -23.59 25.31 6.56
CA ARG A 305 -22.47 25.83 5.77
C ARG A 305 -21.77 24.75 4.96
N ARG A 306 -22.40 23.59 4.79
CA ARG A 306 -21.80 22.40 4.18
C ARG A 306 -21.22 22.62 2.78
N ASP A 307 -21.64 23.66 2.09
CA ASP A 307 -21.20 24.01 0.74
C ASP A 307 -20.18 25.18 0.74
N ASP A 308 -19.95 25.82 1.89
CA ASP A 308 -18.94 26.86 2.01
C ASP A 308 -17.51 26.29 1.99
N PRO A 309 -16.50 27.05 1.50
CA PRO A 309 -15.11 26.63 1.59
C PRO A 309 -14.67 26.34 3.04
N GLY A 310 -14.03 25.17 3.25
CA GLY A 310 -13.54 24.74 4.57
C GLY A 310 -14.61 24.25 5.54
N TRP A 311 -15.86 24.09 5.11
CA TRP A 311 -16.95 23.53 5.91
C TRP A 311 -17.62 22.37 5.21
N TYR A 312 -17.96 21.33 5.97
CA TYR A 312 -18.55 20.10 5.46
C TYR A 312 -19.56 19.53 6.47
N ASP A 313 -20.57 18.82 5.97
CA ASP A 313 -21.21 17.72 6.70
C ASP A 313 -20.74 16.38 6.12
N CYS A 314 -21.18 15.25 6.66
CA CYS A 314 -20.73 13.93 6.21
C CYS A 314 -20.98 13.69 4.72
N SER A 315 -22.14 14.07 4.23
CA SER A 315 -22.56 13.86 2.83
C SER A 315 -21.94 14.88 1.87
N SER A 316 -21.73 16.10 2.31
CA SER A 316 -21.07 17.12 1.46
C SER A 316 -19.58 16.84 1.30
N LEU A 317 -18.92 16.30 2.31
CA LEU A 317 -17.55 15.80 2.15
C LEU A 317 -17.49 14.77 1.02
N VAL A 318 -18.41 13.80 1.00
CA VAL A 318 -18.48 12.77 -0.03
C VAL A 318 -18.71 13.38 -1.40
N TYR A 319 -19.79 14.11 -1.62
CA TYR A 319 -20.08 14.56 -2.97
C TYR A 319 -19.08 15.59 -3.51
N ARG A 320 -18.47 16.40 -2.64
CA ARG A 320 -17.42 17.34 -3.06
C ARG A 320 -16.12 16.64 -3.40
N SER A 321 -15.77 15.59 -2.65
CA SER A 321 -14.62 14.76 -2.96
C SER A 321 -14.79 14.02 -4.28
N TYR A 322 -15.99 13.47 -4.52
CA TYR A 322 -16.29 12.78 -5.77
C TYR A 322 -16.50 13.74 -6.95
N ALA A 323 -17.00 14.95 -6.73
CA ALA A 323 -17.05 15.98 -7.78
C ALA A 323 -15.65 16.39 -8.25
N ALA A 324 -14.67 16.48 -7.34
CA ALA A 324 -13.26 16.68 -7.69
C ALA A 324 -12.68 15.53 -8.54
N ALA A 325 -13.27 14.34 -8.42
CA ALA A 325 -12.95 13.16 -9.22
C ALA A 325 -13.80 13.02 -10.50
N GLY A 326 -14.61 14.04 -10.85
CA GLY A 326 -15.47 14.02 -12.04
C GLY A 326 -16.84 13.34 -11.84
N ILE A 327 -17.14 12.83 -10.65
CA ILE A 327 -18.41 12.16 -10.33
C ILE A 327 -19.36 13.14 -9.66
N THR A 328 -20.43 13.52 -10.34
CA THR A 328 -21.37 14.59 -9.89
C THR A 328 -22.76 14.09 -9.52
N TYR A 329 -23.10 12.83 -9.77
CA TYR A 329 -24.44 12.30 -9.48
C TYR A 329 -24.76 12.17 -7.98
N LEU A 330 -23.75 12.33 -7.11
CA LEU A 330 -23.92 12.40 -5.65
C LEU A 330 -24.20 13.82 -5.14
N ASN A 331 -24.03 14.85 -5.98
CA ASN A 331 -24.14 16.25 -5.58
C ASN A 331 -25.49 16.58 -4.95
N GLY A 332 -25.43 17.35 -3.86
CA GLY A 332 -26.61 17.82 -3.12
C GLY A 332 -27.35 16.76 -2.30
N LYS A 333 -27.05 15.47 -2.48
CA LYS A 333 -27.72 14.36 -1.78
C LYS A 333 -27.23 14.24 -0.35
N CYS A 334 -28.15 13.95 0.59
CA CYS A 334 -27.78 13.53 1.93
C CYS A 334 -27.27 12.07 1.95
N ALA A 335 -26.69 11.61 3.05
CA ALA A 335 -26.11 10.25 3.15
C ALA A 335 -27.11 9.14 2.77
N ALA A 336 -28.37 9.24 3.20
CA ALA A 336 -29.41 8.26 2.86
C ALA A 336 -29.75 8.24 1.37
N GLU A 337 -29.82 9.42 0.73
CA GLU A 337 -30.07 9.54 -0.71
C GLU A 337 -28.89 9.08 -1.55
N GLN A 338 -27.65 9.32 -1.10
CA GLN A 338 -26.45 8.78 -1.71
C GLN A 338 -26.45 7.24 -1.68
N ALA A 339 -26.76 6.66 -0.53
CA ALA A 339 -26.88 5.21 -0.38
C ALA A 339 -27.97 4.63 -1.27
N GLN A 340 -29.15 5.25 -1.29
CA GLN A 340 -30.28 4.81 -2.12
C GLN A 340 -29.93 4.83 -3.60
N TYR A 341 -29.29 5.91 -4.05
CA TYR A 341 -28.82 6.03 -5.44
C TYR A 341 -27.84 4.89 -5.80
N LEU A 342 -26.81 4.70 -4.98
CA LEU A 342 -25.78 3.70 -5.25
C LEU A 342 -26.33 2.27 -5.25
N VAL A 343 -27.22 1.93 -4.32
CA VAL A 343 -27.88 0.62 -4.29
C VAL A 343 -28.75 0.40 -5.53
N SER A 344 -29.51 1.42 -5.95
CA SER A 344 -30.37 1.31 -7.15
C SER A 344 -29.59 1.17 -8.46
N HIS A 345 -28.28 1.49 -8.44
CA HIS A 345 -27.39 1.35 -9.57
C HIS A 345 -26.40 0.17 -9.43
N ASN A 346 -26.68 -0.79 -8.51
CA ASN A 346 -25.87 -1.99 -8.27
C ASN A 346 -24.40 -1.70 -7.87
N MET A 347 -24.15 -0.59 -7.19
CA MET A 347 -22.82 -0.15 -6.75
C MET A 347 -22.51 -0.58 -5.31
N THR A 348 -23.03 -1.73 -4.86
CA THR A 348 -22.77 -2.27 -3.52
C THR A 348 -21.53 -3.18 -3.53
N VAL A 349 -20.78 -3.16 -2.43
CA VAL A 349 -19.64 -4.05 -2.19
C VAL A 349 -19.75 -4.70 -0.82
N SER A 350 -19.05 -5.80 -0.60
CA SER A 350 -18.94 -6.42 0.73
C SER A 350 -17.81 -5.77 1.56
N TYR A 351 -17.81 -6.01 2.88
CA TYR A 351 -16.73 -5.53 3.75
C TYR A 351 -15.34 -6.03 3.31
N SER A 352 -15.26 -7.29 2.88
CA SER A 352 -14.03 -7.90 2.40
C SER A 352 -13.50 -7.36 1.08
N GLU A 353 -14.35 -6.65 0.34
CA GLU A 353 -14.02 -6.03 -0.95
C GLU A 353 -13.74 -4.52 -0.85
N LEU A 354 -13.71 -3.97 0.39
CA LEU A 354 -13.48 -2.54 0.61
C LEU A 354 -12.15 -2.08 -0.02
N GLN A 355 -12.24 -1.02 -0.80
CA GLN A 355 -11.12 -0.35 -1.45
C GLN A 355 -11.12 1.15 -1.12
N PRO A 356 -9.95 1.82 -1.11
CA PRO A 356 -9.89 3.26 -0.97
C PRO A 356 -10.84 3.96 -1.96
N GLY A 357 -11.64 4.90 -1.48
CA GLY A 357 -12.73 5.52 -2.22
C GLY A 357 -14.10 4.93 -1.91
N ASP A 358 -14.22 3.70 -1.41
CA ASP A 358 -15.54 3.15 -1.06
C ASP A 358 -16.21 3.97 0.03
N LEU A 359 -17.54 4.02 -0.03
CA LEU A 359 -18.36 4.72 0.94
C LEU A 359 -18.89 3.74 1.99
N ILE A 360 -18.79 4.14 3.25
CA ILE A 360 -19.30 3.39 4.40
C ILE A 360 -20.47 4.16 4.99
N PHE A 361 -21.63 3.54 5.01
CA PHE A 361 -22.87 4.15 5.52
C PHE A 361 -23.23 3.60 6.89
N TYR A 362 -23.66 4.48 7.78
CA TYR A 362 -24.01 4.17 9.16
C TYR A 362 -25.41 4.64 9.52
N SER A 363 -26.03 3.92 10.45
CA SER A 363 -27.29 4.31 11.09
C SER A 363 -27.04 4.51 12.60
N TYR A 364 -27.51 5.64 13.15
CA TYR A 364 -27.46 5.90 14.59
C TYR A 364 -28.75 5.49 15.26
N GLU A 365 -29.89 5.64 14.55
CA GLU A 365 -31.23 5.47 15.08
C GLU A 365 -32.24 5.24 13.95
N VAL A 366 -33.44 4.85 14.30
CA VAL A 366 -34.60 4.81 13.36
C VAL A 366 -35.01 6.23 13.06
N ASN A 367 -34.85 6.68 11.81
CA ASN A 367 -35.10 8.07 11.40
C ASN A 367 -36.00 8.21 10.17
N GLY A 368 -36.58 7.11 9.69
CA GLY A 368 -37.50 7.10 8.55
C GLY A 368 -36.85 7.34 7.17
N ARG A 369 -35.53 7.52 7.10
CA ARG A 369 -34.80 7.64 5.84
C ARG A 369 -34.42 6.25 5.28
N TYR A 370 -33.94 6.23 4.06
CA TYR A 370 -33.50 4.98 3.43
C TYR A 370 -32.53 4.20 4.35
N ARG A 371 -32.89 2.98 4.72
CA ARG A 371 -32.17 2.10 5.68
C ARG A 371 -31.82 2.79 7.00
N ASN A 372 -32.54 3.81 7.40
CA ASN A 372 -32.26 4.66 8.56
C ASN A 372 -30.84 5.27 8.55
N ILE A 373 -30.21 5.41 7.37
CA ILE A 373 -28.87 5.95 7.24
C ILE A 373 -28.85 7.41 7.66
N SER A 374 -27.92 7.74 8.54
CA SER A 374 -27.71 9.08 9.11
C SER A 374 -26.29 9.62 8.88
N HIS A 375 -25.36 8.77 8.47
CA HIS A 375 -23.96 9.15 8.30
C HIS A 375 -23.28 8.39 7.18
N VAL A 376 -22.22 8.99 6.61
CA VAL A 376 -21.36 8.40 5.58
C VAL A 376 -19.91 8.80 5.78
N ALA A 377 -19.00 7.90 5.48
CA ALA A 377 -17.56 8.10 5.47
C ALA A 377 -16.97 7.61 4.16
N ILE A 378 -15.79 8.14 3.80
CA ILE A 378 -14.97 7.64 2.69
C ILE A 378 -13.90 6.73 3.27
N TYR A 379 -13.85 5.49 2.83
CA TYR A 379 -12.76 4.57 3.15
C TYR A 379 -11.47 5.01 2.43
N VAL A 380 -10.37 5.13 3.15
CA VAL A 380 -9.11 5.62 2.58
C VAL A 380 -8.00 4.57 2.59
N GLY A 381 -8.37 3.31 2.91
CA GLY A 381 -7.43 2.20 3.03
C GLY A 381 -7.06 1.88 4.48
N ASP A 382 -6.41 0.75 4.68
CA ASP A 382 -5.77 0.32 5.95
C ASP A 382 -6.70 0.33 7.19
N GLY A 383 -7.98 0.02 6.98
CA GLY A 383 -8.97 0.09 8.06
C GLY A 383 -9.25 1.51 8.54
N VAL A 384 -8.99 2.52 7.72
CA VAL A 384 -9.16 3.94 8.03
C VAL A 384 -10.20 4.59 7.15
N MET A 385 -10.95 5.51 7.71
CA MET A 385 -11.92 6.36 7.01
C MET A 385 -11.63 7.84 7.22
N VAL A 386 -12.09 8.67 6.29
CA VAL A 386 -12.21 10.12 6.45
C VAL A 386 -13.68 10.48 6.44
N HIS A 387 -14.11 11.25 7.44
CA HIS A 387 -15.47 11.71 7.55
C HIS A 387 -15.59 13.07 8.24
N ALA A 388 -16.60 13.83 7.91
CA ALA A 388 -17.00 14.99 8.70
C ALA A 388 -17.82 14.48 9.89
N ALA A 389 -17.17 14.42 11.07
CA ALA A 389 -17.68 13.68 12.22
C ALA A 389 -18.81 14.40 12.95
N ASN A 390 -18.54 15.60 13.44
CA ASN A 390 -19.50 16.49 14.14
C ASN A 390 -18.87 17.87 14.33
N GLU A 391 -19.62 18.80 14.93
CA GLU A 391 -19.22 20.19 15.11
C GLU A 391 -17.95 20.37 15.95
N SER A 392 -17.68 19.48 16.93
CA SER A 392 -16.50 19.57 17.79
C SER A 392 -15.24 19.02 17.16
N ARG A 393 -15.36 18.08 16.21
CA ARG A 393 -14.22 17.38 15.60
C ARG A 393 -13.94 17.82 14.16
N GLY A 394 -14.93 18.34 13.46
CA GLY A 394 -14.80 18.68 12.04
C GLY A 394 -14.58 17.45 11.17
N VAL A 395 -13.78 17.62 10.12
CA VAL A 395 -13.36 16.52 9.22
C VAL A 395 -12.12 15.85 9.81
N VAL A 396 -12.22 14.55 10.04
CA VAL A 396 -11.16 13.76 10.70
C VAL A 396 -10.84 12.48 9.95
N LYS A 397 -9.61 12.03 10.10
CA LYS A 397 -9.15 10.68 9.78
C LYS A 397 -9.34 9.80 11.02
N GLN A 398 -10.01 8.65 10.90
CA GLN A 398 -10.35 7.76 12.01
C GLN A 398 -10.26 6.29 11.60
N ALA A 399 -9.68 5.45 12.47
CA ALA A 399 -9.69 4.01 12.26
C ALA A 399 -11.12 3.45 12.40
N LEU A 400 -11.48 2.48 11.54
CA LEU A 400 -12.80 1.82 11.61
C LEU A 400 -13.00 1.12 12.96
N SER A 401 -11.95 0.55 13.53
CA SER A 401 -11.97 -0.10 14.86
C SER A 401 -12.28 0.85 16.02
N GLN A 402 -12.10 2.17 15.82
CA GLN A 402 -12.42 3.21 16.80
C GLN A 402 -13.83 3.78 16.60
N SER A 403 -14.56 3.29 15.60
CA SER A 403 -15.94 3.68 15.39
C SER A 403 -16.84 2.83 16.30
N ASN A 404 -17.63 3.51 17.13
CA ASN A 404 -18.66 2.85 17.95
C ASN A 404 -19.91 2.49 17.13
N LEU A 405 -19.88 2.71 15.81
CA LEU A 405 -21.00 2.53 14.90
C LEU A 405 -20.83 1.26 14.09
N SER A 406 -21.92 0.50 13.93
CA SER A 406 -21.94 -0.63 13.01
C SER A 406 -22.29 -0.15 11.60
N PRO A 407 -21.44 -0.41 10.60
CA PRO A 407 -21.76 -0.13 9.21
C PRO A 407 -23.02 -0.88 8.75
N GLN A 408 -23.85 -0.20 7.96
CA GLN A 408 -25.08 -0.75 7.40
C GLN A 408 -24.93 -1.14 5.93
N LEU A 409 -24.00 -0.50 5.23
CA LEU A 409 -23.85 -0.65 3.79
C LEU A 409 -22.49 -0.14 3.35
N TYR A 410 -21.94 -0.79 2.32
CA TYR A 410 -20.75 -0.33 1.63
C TYR A 410 -21.06 -0.18 0.13
N CYS A 411 -20.56 0.89 -0.48
CA CYS A 411 -20.78 1.14 -1.90
C CYS A 411 -19.52 1.70 -2.56
N ARG A 412 -19.35 1.38 -3.85
CA ARG A 412 -18.26 1.87 -4.71
C ARG A 412 -18.83 2.75 -5.82
N PRO A 413 -18.76 4.09 -5.71
CA PRO A 413 -19.09 4.98 -6.83
C PRO A 413 -18.12 4.77 -8.01
N GLN A 414 -18.67 4.77 -9.24
CA GLN A 414 -17.94 4.52 -10.48
C GLN A 414 -18.18 5.65 -11.49
#